data_22b2a77fd3254423524be8580f51c82d
#
_entry.id   22b2a77fd3254423524be8580f51c82d
#
_cell.length_a   1.000
_cell.length_b   1.000
_cell.length_c   1.000
_cell.angle_alpha   90.00
_cell.angle_beta   90.00
_cell.angle_gamma   90.00
#
_symmetry.space_group_name_H-M   'P 1'
#
loop_
_entity.id
_entity.type
_entity.pdbx_description
1 polymer ?
#
loop_
_entity_poly.entity_id
_entity_poly.type
_entity_poly.pdbx_seq_one_letter_code
_entity_poly.pdbx_strand_id
1 'polypeptide(L)'
;MNTQSFRMLTLFDYLDSGNGYKARLLMSHLGLRYRYIELDILMGQTRTRDFLARNPNGRIPTLQLPDGEHLWESDAILWYLAEGTDFLPDGRMLRAKELQWMFFEQYSHEPYVATPRFIMRHLPADDPRRAELPQRQARGRDALAVMEGHLAVHPWFVAGHYTIADIALYAYTHVAEDGGIPLEPYPAVRAWLARVRAQPGYIGLLDRPKSL
;
A
#
# COMPACT_ATOMS: atom_id res chain seq x y z
N MET A 1 -14.63 -22.67 32.68
CA MET A 1 -13.49 -22.74 31.75
C MET A 1 -13.63 -21.57 30.81
N ASN A 2 -12.82 -20.53 31.04
CA ASN A 2 -12.91 -19.28 30.27
C ASN A 2 -12.13 -19.47 28.96
N THR A 3 -12.83 -19.74 27.87
CA THR A 3 -12.24 -19.66 26.52
C THR A 3 -11.96 -18.20 26.22
N GLN A 4 -10.77 -17.72 26.62
CA GLN A 4 -10.21 -16.52 26.03
C GLN A 4 -10.06 -16.80 24.52
N SER A 5 -11.06 -16.36 23.76
CA SER A 5 -10.93 -16.18 22.32
C SER A 5 -9.75 -15.22 22.14
N PHE A 6 -8.59 -15.74 21.73
CA PHE A 6 -7.48 -14.89 21.30
C PHE A 6 -8.00 -14.03 20.15
N ARG A 7 -8.37 -12.81 20.48
CA ARG A 7 -8.79 -11.83 19.48
C ARG A 7 -7.59 -11.57 18.60
N MET A 8 -7.70 -11.94 17.34
CA MET A 8 -6.65 -11.89 16.32
C MET A 8 -6.87 -10.66 15.47
N LEU A 9 -5.80 -10.11 14.90
CA LEU A 9 -5.87 -9.09 13.85
C LEU A 9 -6.81 -9.57 12.73
N THR A 10 -7.67 -8.68 12.23
CA THR A 10 -8.48 -8.94 11.04
C THR A 10 -8.28 -7.83 10.03
N LEU A 11 -7.86 -8.19 8.82
CA LEU A 11 -7.69 -7.26 7.71
C LEU A 11 -8.89 -7.36 6.77
N PHE A 12 -9.61 -6.26 6.62
CA PHE A 12 -10.63 -6.07 5.59
C PHE A 12 -9.97 -5.42 4.38
N ASP A 13 -10.02 -6.08 3.22
CA ASP A 13 -9.24 -5.68 2.06
C ASP A 13 -9.93 -6.08 0.74
N TYR A 14 -9.38 -5.64 -0.36
CA TYR A 14 -9.65 -6.11 -1.72
C TYR A 14 -8.34 -6.55 -2.36
N LEU A 15 -8.24 -7.80 -2.79
CA LEU A 15 -6.97 -8.44 -3.16
C LEU A 15 -6.17 -7.65 -4.21
N ASP A 16 -6.84 -7.08 -5.21
CA ASP A 16 -6.19 -6.28 -6.27
C ASP A 16 -5.85 -4.83 -5.86
N SER A 17 -6.08 -4.47 -4.59
CA SER A 17 -5.75 -3.14 -4.06
C SER A 17 -4.29 -3.04 -3.63
N GLY A 18 -3.56 -2.05 -4.19
CA GLY A 18 -2.22 -1.73 -3.70
C GLY A 18 -2.23 -1.21 -2.26
N ASN A 19 -3.26 -0.46 -1.85
CA ASN A 19 -3.36 0.01 -0.46
C ASN A 19 -3.53 -1.14 0.53
N GLY A 20 -4.33 -2.15 0.20
CA GLY A 20 -4.43 -3.35 1.01
C GLY A 20 -3.17 -4.20 0.96
N TYR A 21 -2.51 -4.24 -0.20
CA TYR A 21 -1.24 -4.92 -0.37
C TYR A 21 -0.13 -4.38 0.54
N LYS A 22 -0.08 -3.06 0.80
CA LYS A 22 0.86 -2.47 1.78
C LYS A 22 0.79 -3.22 3.12
N ALA A 23 -0.42 -3.35 3.68
CA ALA A 23 -0.63 -4.04 4.96
C ALA A 23 -0.27 -5.54 4.87
N ARG A 24 -0.69 -6.23 3.80
CA ARG A 24 -0.38 -7.66 3.59
C ARG A 24 1.11 -7.92 3.48
N LEU A 25 1.84 -7.07 2.75
CA LEU A 25 3.27 -7.19 2.55
C LEU A 25 4.04 -7.00 3.87
N LEU A 26 3.72 -5.96 4.65
CA LEU A 26 4.35 -5.76 5.96
C LEU A 26 4.02 -6.90 6.93
N MET A 27 2.76 -7.34 7.00
CA MET A 27 2.37 -8.47 7.84
C MET A 27 3.11 -9.75 7.47
N SER A 28 3.37 -9.97 6.17
CA SER A 28 4.17 -11.11 5.70
C SER A 28 5.62 -11.01 6.15
N HIS A 29 6.25 -9.84 6.03
CA HIS A 29 7.61 -9.60 6.50
C HIS A 29 7.74 -9.81 8.02
N LEU A 30 6.72 -9.39 8.78
CA LEU A 30 6.67 -9.56 10.24
C LEU A 30 6.26 -10.97 10.69
N GLY A 31 5.90 -11.86 9.76
CA GLY A 31 5.41 -13.19 10.08
C GLY A 31 4.09 -13.18 10.88
N LEU A 32 3.29 -12.12 10.77
CA LEU A 32 2.06 -11.98 11.53
C LEU A 32 0.95 -12.87 10.96
N ARG A 33 0.22 -13.52 11.86
CA ARG A 33 -1.00 -14.27 11.52
C ARG A 33 -2.22 -13.37 11.73
N TYR A 34 -3.12 -13.35 10.76
CA TYR A 34 -4.33 -12.52 10.79
C TYR A 34 -5.46 -13.19 10.02
N ARG A 35 -6.69 -12.80 10.34
CA ARG A 35 -7.87 -13.16 9.55
C ARG A 35 -7.96 -12.20 8.36
N TYR A 36 -8.07 -12.74 7.16
CA TYR A 36 -8.31 -11.96 5.94
C TYR A 36 -9.79 -12.00 5.55
N ILE A 37 -10.38 -10.83 5.34
CA ILE A 37 -11.76 -10.68 4.85
C ILE A 37 -11.72 -9.86 3.57
N GLU A 38 -11.96 -10.52 2.45
CA GLU A 38 -12.05 -9.86 1.17
C GLU A 38 -13.40 -9.17 0.99
N LEU A 39 -13.36 -7.92 0.55
CA LEU A 39 -14.52 -7.10 0.24
C LEU A 39 -14.48 -6.69 -1.22
N ASP A 40 -15.54 -6.96 -1.96
CA ASP A 40 -15.68 -6.50 -3.34
C ASP A 40 -16.08 -5.01 -3.34
N ILE A 41 -15.10 -4.15 -3.65
CA ILE A 41 -15.29 -2.69 -3.70
C ILE A 41 -16.16 -2.27 -4.91
N LEU A 42 -16.15 -3.07 -5.98
CA LEU A 42 -16.93 -2.79 -7.20
C LEU A 42 -18.43 -3.07 -6.96
N MET A 43 -18.73 -4.03 -6.07
CA MET A 43 -20.08 -4.33 -5.63
C MET A 43 -20.55 -3.48 -4.43
N GLY A 44 -19.78 -2.46 -4.04
CA GLY A 44 -20.15 -1.54 -2.97
C GLY A 44 -20.12 -2.12 -1.56
N GLN A 45 -19.45 -3.25 -1.32
CA GLN A 45 -19.43 -3.90 0.00
C GLN A 45 -18.80 -3.02 1.09
N THR A 46 -17.99 -2.04 0.72
CA THR A 46 -17.43 -1.04 1.65
C THR A 46 -18.40 0.10 1.97
N ARG A 47 -19.60 0.13 1.37
CA ARG A 47 -20.64 1.15 1.60
C ARG A 47 -21.81 0.63 2.43
N THR A 48 -21.75 -0.59 2.89
CA THR A 48 -22.77 -1.14 3.80
C THR A 48 -22.70 -0.46 5.17
N ARG A 49 -23.85 -0.37 5.86
CA ARG A 49 -23.94 0.20 7.22
C ARG A 49 -22.94 -0.44 8.18
N ASP A 50 -22.80 -1.76 8.10
CA ASP A 50 -21.91 -2.53 8.98
C ASP A 50 -20.42 -2.19 8.74
N PHE A 51 -20.03 -2.00 7.48
CA PHE A 51 -18.65 -1.62 7.18
C PHE A 51 -18.39 -0.14 7.51
N LEU A 52 -19.33 0.76 7.24
CA LEU A 52 -19.20 2.18 7.59
C LEU A 52 -19.12 2.41 9.10
N ALA A 53 -19.67 1.53 9.93
CA ALA A 53 -19.46 1.55 11.37
C ALA A 53 -18.01 1.22 11.79
N ARG A 54 -17.24 0.52 10.95
CA ARG A 54 -15.82 0.19 11.17
C ARG A 54 -14.90 1.25 10.58
N ASN A 55 -15.24 1.74 9.40
CA ASN A 55 -14.51 2.77 8.68
C ASN A 55 -15.49 3.76 8.04
N PRO A 56 -15.69 4.94 8.64
CA PRO A 56 -16.64 5.93 8.12
C PRO A 56 -16.27 6.48 6.74
N ASN A 57 -14.98 6.37 6.33
CA ASN A 57 -14.54 6.69 4.98
C ASN A 57 -15.01 5.67 3.93
N GLY A 58 -15.40 4.45 4.36
CA GLY A 58 -15.90 3.40 3.47
C GLY A 58 -14.86 2.94 2.45
N ARG A 59 -13.60 2.82 2.86
CA ARG A 59 -12.47 2.39 2.04
C ARG A 59 -11.74 1.20 2.67
N ILE A 60 -10.98 0.51 1.86
CA ILE A 60 -10.03 -0.52 2.30
C ILE A 60 -8.59 0.01 2.09
N PRO A 61 -7.63 -0.53 2.85
CA PRO A 61 -7.74 -1.50 3.92
C PRO A 61 -8.34 -0.92 5.20
N THR A 62 -8.90 -1.80 6.04
CA THR A 62 -9.25 -1.51 7.43
C THR A 62 -8.74 -2.66 8.29
N LEU A 63 -7.97 -2.32 9.32
CA LEU A 63 -7.42 -3.28 10.28
C LEU A 63 -8.25 -3.27 11.55
N GLN A 64 -8.81 -4.41 11.96
CA GLN A 64 -9.40 -4.58 13.27
C GLN A 64 -8.36 -5.15 14.23
N LEU A 65 -8.18 -4.47 15.34
CA LEU A 65 -7.26 -4.86 16.41
C LEU A 65 -7.88 -5.92 17.35
N PRO A 66 -7.07 -6.59 18.17
CA PRO A 66 -7.55 -7.64 19.08
C PRO A 66 -8.57 -7.16 20.12
N ASP A 67 -8.56 -5.89 20.50
CA ASP A 67 -9.52 -5.26 21.43
C ASP A 67 -10.84 -4.87 20.76
N GLY A 68 -10.89 -4.93 19.42
CA GLY A 68 -12.05 -4.56 18.62
C GLY A 68 -11.98 -3.17 17.99
N GLU A 69 -10.95 -2.36 18.32
CA GLU A 69 -10.69 -1.09 17.65
C GLU A 69 -10.42 -1.27 16.16
N HIS A 70 -10.73 -0.25 15.37
CA HIS A 70 -10.51 -0.25 13.93
C HIS A 70 -9.56 0.86 13.53
N LEU A 71 -8.51 0.50 12.80
CA LEU A 71 -7.56 1.43 12.20
C LEU A 71 -7.74 1.40 10.67
N TRP A 72 -7.85 2.55 10.05
CA TRP A 72 -7.95 2.75 8.61
C TRP A 72 -6.89 3.76 8.15
N GLU A 73 -6.74 3.99 6.86
CA GLU A 73 -5.59 4.54 6.13
C GLU A 73 -4.41 3.57 6.10
N SER A 74 -4.03 3.16 4.89
CA SER A 74 -3.01 2.14 4.67
C SER A 74 -1.67 2.48 5.33
N ASP A 75 -1.28 3.75 5.28
CA ASP A 75 -0.02 4.22 5.82
C ASP A 75 -0.05 4.32 7.36
N ALA A 76 -1.23 4.65 7.96
CA ALA A 76 -1.42 4.57 9.39
C ALA A 76 -1.34 3.11 9.90
N ILE A 77 -1.88 2.17 9.11
CA ILE A 77 -1.76 0.73 9.40
C ILE A 77 -0.30 0.28 9.33
N LEU A 78 0.45 0.71 8.30
CA LEU A 78 1.88 0.44 8.21
C LEU A 78 2.63 0.96 9.44
N TRP A 79 2.39 2.22 9.79
CA TRP A 79 3.02 2.86 10.94
C TRP A 79 2.75 2.10 12.25
N TYR A 80 1.49 1.74 12.49
CA TYR A 80 1.08 1.01 13.68
C TYR A 80 1.75 -0.37 13.77
N LEU A 81 1.76 -1.12 12.67
CA LEU A 81 2.32 -2.47 12.64
C LEU A 81 3.85 -2.48 12.71
N ALA A 82 4.51 -1.43 12.23
CA ALA A 82 5.96 -1.32 12.21
C ALA A 82 6.57 -0.83 13.54
N GLU A 83 5.75 -0.31 14.48
CA GLU A 83 6.27 0.22 15.75
C GLU A 83 7.05 -0.85 16.53
N GLY A 84 8.29 -0.50 16.91
CA GLY A 84 9.21 -1.40 17.61
C GLY A 84 9.86 -2.48 16.71
N THR A 85 9.82 -2.32 15.40
CA THR A 85 10.48 -3.19 14.42
C THR A 85 11.49 -2.41 13.58
N ASP A 86 12.36 -3.13 12.85
CA ASP A 86 13.35 -2.51 11.94
C ASP A 86 12.69 -1.82 10.73
N PHE A 87 11.38 -2.02 10.49
CA PHE A 87 10.65 -1.36 9.40
C PHE A 87 10.29 0.09 9.71
N LEU A 88 10.38 0.54 10.96
CA LEU A 88 10.20 1.93 11.38
C LEU A 88 11.46 2.39 12.11
N PRO A 89 12.29 3.24 11.49
CA PRO A 89 13.58 3.61 12.06
C PRO A 89 13.43 4.44 13.33
N ASP A 90 14.40 4.31 14.21
CA ASP A 90 14.50 5.12 15.40
C ASP A 90 15.07 6.51 15.11
N GLY A 91 14.73 7.46 15.99
CA GLY A 91 15.25 8.82 15.92
C GLY A 91 14.34 9.79 15.18
N ARG A 92 14.20 10.97 15.77
CA ARG A 92 13.24 12.01 15.36
C ARG A 92 13.34 12.38 13.88
N MET A 93 14.57 12.53 13.35
CA MET A 93 14.76 12.96 11.97
C MET A 93 14.42 11.84 10.97
N LEU A 94 14.81 10.59 11.26
CA LEU A 94 14.49 9.46 10.38
C LEU A 94 12.99 9.20 10.35
N ARG A 95 12.31 9.26 11.49
CA ARG A 95 10.83 9.14 11.56
C ARG A 95 10.13 10.28 10.81
N ALA A 96 10.67 11.50 10.85
CA ALA A 96 10.12 12.61 10.06
C ALA A 96 10.31 12.40 8.55
N LYS A 97 11.45 11.82 8.11
CA LYS A 97 11.68 11.44 6.71
C LYS A 97 10.77 10.30 6.27
N GLU A 98 10.49 9.34 7.15
CA GLU A 98 9.52 8.27 6.91
C GLU A 98 8.15 8.86 6.58
N LEU A 99 7.62 9.73 7.46
CA LEU A 99 6.36 10.44 7.22
C LEU A 99 6.41 11.31 5.96
N GLN A 100 7.54 11.96 5.67
CA GLN A 100 7.71 12.76 4.45
C GLN A 100 7.45 11.92 3.20
N TRP A 101 8.03 10.71 3.10
CA TRP A 101 7.82 9.83 1.96
C TRP A 101 6.44 9.20 1.93
N MET A 102 5.85 8.88 3.08
CA MET A 102 4.46 8.40 3.17
C MET A 102 3.46 9.49 2.76
N PHE A 103 3.66 10.75 3.16
CA PHE A 103 2.84 11.86 2.68
C PHE A 103 3.05 12.16 1.19
N PHE A 104 4.29 12.02 0.70
CA PHE A 104 4.56 12.11 -0.75
C PHE A 104 3.80 11.01 -1.51
N GLU A 105 3.80 9.80 -0.99
CA GLU A 105 3.05 8.69 -1.57
C GLU A 105 1.56 9.03 -1.65
N GLN A 106 0.94 9.46 -0.56
CA GLN A 106 -0.49 9.76 -0.50
C GLN A 106 -0.91 10.97 -1.33
N TYR A 107 -0.07 12.00 -1.43
CA TYR A 107 -0.44 13.26 -2.09
C TYR A 107 0.05 13.37 -3.53
N SER A 108 1.25 12.89 -3.83
CA SER A 108 1.91 13.11 -5.12
C SER A 108 2.07 11.87 -5.98
N HIS A 109 2.01 10.66 -5.38
CA HIS A 109 2.25 9.40 -6.08
C HIS A 109 0.95 8.59 -6.25
N GLU A 110 0.31 8.15 -5.17
CA GLU A 110 -0.88 7.27 -5.20
C GLU A 110 -2.00 7.83 -6.09
N PRO A 111 -2.44 9.09 -5.98
CA PRO A 111 -3.54 9.62 -6.79
C PRO A 111 -3.26 9.61 -8.30
N TYR A 112 -1.99 9.52 -8.68
CA TYR A 112 -1.52 9.65 -10.06
C TYR A 112 -0.92 8.35 -10.62
N VAL A 113 -0.70 7.34 -9.79
CA VAL A 113 -0.26 5.99 -10.22
C VAL A 113 -1.38 4.97 -10.03
N ALA A 114 -2.03 4.96 -8.87
CA ALA A 114 -3.10 4.04 -8.57
C ALA A 114 -4.40 4.34 -9.34
N THR A 115 -4.79 5.62 -9.45
CA THR A 115 -6.04 5.97 -10.14
C THR A 115 -6.02 5.63 -11.62
N PRO A 116 -4.97 5.90 -12.42
CA PRO A 116 -4.88 5.40 -13.79
C PRO A 116 -5.02 3.88 -13.87
N ARG A 117 -4.33 3.14 -13.00
CA ARG A 117 -4.46 1.68 -12.93
C ARG A 117 -5.91 1.26 -12.69
N PHE A 118 -6.59 1.86 -11.70
CA PHE A 118 -7.99 1.57 -11.42
C PHE A 118 -8.89 1.84 -12.63
N ILE A 119 -8.73 2.98 -13.28
CA ILE A 119 -9.52 3.35 -14.46
C ILE A 119 -9.29 2.35 -15.60
N MET A 120 -8.04 1.98 -15.87
CA MET A 120 -7.71 1.09 -16.97
C MET A 120 -8.14 -0.36 -16.73
N ARG A 121 -8.07 -0.84 -15.48
CA ARG A 121 -8.40 -2.23 -15.15
C ARG A 121 -9.88 -2.49 -14.91
N HIS A 122 -10.59 -1.54 -14.33
CA HIS A 122 -11.93 -1.78 -13.77
C HIS A 122 -13.05 -1.02 -14.47
N LEU A 123 -12.73 0.04 -15.22
CA LEU A 123 -13.78 0.85 -15.86
C LEU A 123 -13.89 0.52 -17.37
N PRO A 124 -15.10 0.56 -17.93
CA PRO A 124 -15.33 0.37 -19.35
C PRO A 124 -14.52 1.34 -20.25
N ALA A 125 -14.32 0.97 -21.51
CA ALA A 125 -13.53 1.79 -22.44
C ALA A 125 -14.16 3.16 -22.73
N ASP A 126 -15.47 3.30 -22.57
CA ASP A 126 -16.26 4.51 -22.76
C ASP A 126 -16.54 5.27 -21.44
N ASP A 127 -15.98 4.85 -20.31
CA ASP A 127 -16.18 5.54 -19.04
C ASP A 127 -15.61 6.98 -19.09
N PRO A 128 -16.42 8.01 -18.67
CA PRO A 128 -15.99 9.41 -18.74
C PRO A 128 -14.68 9.70 -17.97
N ARG A 129 -14.38 8.96 -16.92
CA ARG A 129 -13.15 9.12 -16.14
C ARG A 129 -11.88 8.82 -16.93
N ARG A 130 -11.99 8.12 -18.07
CA ARG A 130 -10.84 7.90 -18.95
C ARG A 130 -10.27 9.19 -19.55
N ALA A 131 -11.05 10.25 -19.62
CA ALA A 131 -10.58 11.59 -20.02
C ALA A 131 -9.53 12.17 -19.04
N GLU A 132 -9.47 11.68 -17.79
CA GLU A 132 -8.48 12.11 -16.80
C GLU A 132 -7.10 11.44 -16.99
N LEU A 133 -7.02 10.33 -17.73
CA LEU A 133 -5.81 9.50 -17.84
C LEU A 133 -4.57 10.30 -18.28
N PRO A 134 -4.60 11.14 -19.35
CA PRO A 134 -3.39 11.82 -19.81
C PRO A 134 -2.77 12.72 -18.72
N GLN A 135 -3.60 13.48 -18.00
CA GLN A 135 -3.15 14.37 -16.95
C GLN A 135 -2.64 13.58 -15.73
N ARG A 136 -3.36 12.53 -15.32
CA ARG A 136 -2.95 11.71 -14.18
C ARG A 136 -1.65 10.96 -14.45
N GLN A 137 -1.52 10.36 -15.64
CA GLN A 137 -0.30 9.68 -16.07
C GLN A 137 0.90 10.64 -16.16
N ALA A 138 0.70 11.90 -16.61
CA ALA A 138 1.75 12.89 -16.62
C ALA A 138 2.27 13.16 -15.19
N ARG A 139 1.37 13.43 -14.24
CA ARG A 139 1.75 13.61 -12.82
C ARG A 139 2.33 12.36 -12.18
N GLY A 140 1.88 11.16 -12.58
CA GLY A 140 2.49 9.90 -12.14
C GLY A 140 3.95 9.79 -12.60
N ARG A 141 4.25 10.20 -13.85
CA ARG A 141 5.64 10.29 -14.34
C ARG A 141 6.48 11.30 -13.56
N ASP A 142 5.91 12.45 -13.19
CA ASP A 142 6.60 13.46 -12.35
C ASP A 142 6.95 12.86 -10.98
N ALA A 143 6.03 12.12 -10.36
CA ALA A 143 6.28 11.44 -9.10
C ALA A 143 7.38 10.37 -9.23
N LEU A 144 7.37 9.58 -10.30
CA LEU A 144 8.43 8.60 -10.58
C LEU A 144 9.78 9.27 -10.83
N ALA A 145 9.81 10.46 -11.45
CA ALA A 145 11.06 11.21 -11.65
C ALA A 145 11.67 11.68 -10.31
N VAL A 146 10.85 12.09 -9.34
CA VAL A 146 11.32 12.41 -7.97
C VAL A 146 11.91 11.18 -7.30
N MET A 147 11.23 10.02 -7.40
CA MET A 147 11.72 8.75 -6.87
C MET A 147 13.02 8.32 -7.54
N GLU A 148 13.12 8.43 -8.87
CA GLU A 148 14.32 8.10 -9.64
C GLU A 148 15.51 8.92 -9.17
N GLY A 149 15.35 10.25 -9.04
CA GLY A 149 16.43 11.14 -8.57
C GLY A 149 16.94 10.77 -7.18
N HIS A 150 16.04 10.36 -6.26
CA HIS A 150 16.42 9.90 -4.94
C HIS A 150 17.14 8.54 -4.98
N LEU A 151 16.55 7.56 -5.68
CA LEU A 151 17.04 6.18 -5.74
C LEU A 151 18.31 6.03 -6.58
N ALA A 152 18.66 7.02 -7.42
CA ALA A 152 19.93 7.04 -8.14
C ALA A 152 21.16 7.17 -7.20
N VAL A 153 20.96 7.72 -6.00
CA VAL A 153 22.03 7.98 -5.03
C VAL A 153 21.78 7.30 -3.66
N HIS A 154 20.59 6.73 -3.47
CA HIS A 154 20.23 6.01 -2.25
C HIS A 154 19.64 4.64 -2.59
N PRO A 155 20.01 3.57 -1.86
CA PRO A 155 19.43 2.24 -2.10
C PRO A 155 17.97 2.13 -1.67
N TRP A 156 17.52 2.94 -0.68
CA TRP A 156 16.22 2.93 -0.03
C TRP A 156 15.77 4.36 0.25
N PHE A 157 14.48 4.54 0.56
CA PHE A 157 13.93 5.88 0.79
C PHE A 157 14.39 6.51 2.10
N VAL A 158 14.55 5.72 3.16
CA VAL A 158 14.96 6.20 4.48
C VAL A 158 15.99 5.25 5.09
N ALA A 159 16.80 5.76 6.01
CA ALA A 159 17.69 5.02 6.91
C ALA A 159 18.75 4.11 6.24
N GLY A 160 18.81 4.03 4.92
CA GLY A 160 19.74 3.17 4.19
C GLY A 160 19.37 1.68 4.21
N HIS A 161 18.18 1.32 4.69
CA HIS A 161 17.62 -0.02 4.66
C HIS A 161 16.12 0.01 4.32
N TYR A 162 15.54 -1.16 4.10
CA TYR A 162 14.13 -1.33 3.72
C TYR A 162 13.19 -0.97 4.87
N THR A 163 12.27 -0.03 4.64
CA THR A 163 11.33 0.51 5.64
C THR A 163 9.88 0.55 5.13
N ILE A 164 8.95 1.04 5.96
CA ILE A 164 7.55 1.21 5.55
C ILE A 164 7.37 2.27 4.46
N ALA A 165 8.26 3.26 4.31
CA ALA A 165 8.23 4.18 3.17
C ALA A 165 8.44 3.45 1.85
N ASP A 166 9.36 2.48 1.83
CA ASP A 166 9.57 1.61 0.66
C ASP A 166 8.33 0.76 0.37
N ILE A 167 7.69 0.19 1.40
CA ILE A 167 6.47 -0.61 1.24
C ILE A 167 5.33 0.25 0.68
N ALA A 168 5.14 1.46 1.22
CA ALA A 168 4.10 2.38 0.78
C ALA A 168 4.25 2.71 -0.72
N LEU A 169 5.44 3.16 -1.13
CA LEU A 169 5.72 3.54 -2.51
C LEU A 169 5.75 2.34 -3.47
N TYR A 170 6.21 1.18 -3.00
CA TYR A 170 6.27 -0.04 -3.80
C TYR A 170 4.89 -0.50 -4.28
N ALA A 171 3.87 -0.36 -3.40
CA ALA A 171 2.56 -0.96 -3.60
C ALA A 171 1.87 -0.61 -4.92
N TYR A 172 2.08 0.59 -5.45
CA TYR A 172 1.56 0.97 -6.76
C TYR A 172 2.64 1.15 -7.82
N THR A 173 3.88 1.46 -7.43
CA THR A 173 4.96 1.61 -8.41
C THR A 173 5.20 0.32 -9.19
N HIS A 174 5.17 -0.85 -8.52
CA HIS A 174 5.47 -2.13 -9.18
C HIS A 174 4.43 -2.57 -10.22
N VAL A 175 3.26 -1.93 -10.24
CA VAL A 175 2.16 -2.15 -11.19
C VAL A 175 1.78 -0.87 -11.95
N ALA A 176 2.67 0.13 -12.00
CA ALA A 176 2.41 1.40 -12.66
C ALA A 176 2.12 1.23 -14.17
N GLU A 177 2.71 0.22 -14.80
CA GLU A 177 2.48 -0.10 -16.21
C GLU A 177 1.04 -0.53 -16.50
N ASP A 178 0.33 -1.15 -15.53
CA ASP A 178 -1.11 -1.43 -15.64
C ASP A 178 -1.95 -0.15 -15.80
N GLY A 179 -1.42 0.99 -15.34
CA GLY A 179 -2.00 2.32 -15.45
C GLY A 179 -1.49 3.13 -16.64
N GLY A 180 -0.70 2.50 -17.54
CA GLY A 180 -0.12 3.17 -18.70
C GLY A 180 1.05 4.12 -18.37
N ILE A 181 1.75 3.87 -17.27
CA ILE A 181 2.94 4.62 -16.87
C ILE A 181 4.15 3.69 -17.00
N PRO A 182 4.96 3.80 -18.08
CA PRO A 182 6.09 2.92 -18.31
C PRO A 182 7.20 3.14 -17.28
N LEU A 183 7.83 2.05 -16.85
CA LEU A 183 8.96 2.06 -15.90
C LEU A 183 10.33 2.02 -16.59
N GLU A 184 10.35 1.81 -17.89
CA GLU A 184 11.60 1.74 -18.66
C GLU A 184 12.48 3.00 -18.50
N PRO A 185 11.94 4.24 -18.43
CA PRO A 185 12.75 5.45 -18.26
C PRO A 185 13.36 5.62 -16.85
N TYR A 186 13.06 4.75 -15.90
CA TYR A 186 13.42 4.88 -14.48
C TYR A 186 14.29 3.70 -14.00
N PRO A 187 15.59 3.64 -14.41
CA PRO A 187 16.44 2.49 -14.07
C PRO A 187 16.70 2.32 -12.57
N ALA A 188 16.83 3.40 -11.78
CA ALA A 188 17.01 3.31 -10.33
C ALA A 188 15.75 2.81 -9.62
N VAL A 189 14.56 3.27 -10.05
CA VAL A 189 13.27 2.72 -9.58
C VAL A 189 13.19 1.23 -9.89
N ARG A 190 13.50 0.81 -11.12
CA ARG A 190 13.47 -0.62 -11.50
C ARG A 190 14.42 -1.46 -10.66
N ALA A 191 15.64 -0.97 -10.41
CA ALA A 191 16.61 -1.63 -9.55
C ALA A 191 16.10 -1.74 -8.10
N TRP A 192 15.45 -0.69 -7.58
CA TRP A 192 14.82 -0.69 -6.27
C TRP A 192 13.65 -1.68 -6.21
N LEU A 193 12.77 -1.73 -7.20
CA LEU A 193 11.70 -2.74 -7.28
C LEU A 193 12.24 -4.16 -7.21
N ALA A 194 13.37 -4.44 -7.86
CA ALA A 194 14.03 -5.75 -7.78
C ALA A 194 14.56 -6.03 -6.36
N ARG A 195 15.14 -5.02 -5.67
CA ARG A 195 15.60 -5.16 -4.28
C ARG A 195 14.45 -5.44 -3.31
N VAL A 196 13.28 -4.79 -3.48
CA VAL A 196 12.11 -5.07 -2.65
C VAL A 196 11.63 -6.51 -2.87
N ARG A 197 11.56 -6.97 -4.12
CA ARG A 197 11.16 -8.37 -4.43
C ARG A 197 12.09 -9.42 -3.83
N ALA A 198 13.35 -9.07 -3.61
CA ALA A 198 14.34 -9.96 -3.03
C ALA A 198 14.31 -10.00 -1.49
N GLN A 199 13.47 -9.19 -0.83
CA GLN A 199 13.39 -9.18 0.63
C GLN A 199 12.77 -10.47 1.16
N PRO A 200 13.32 -11.04 2.25
CA PRO A 200 12.70 -12.19 2.93
C PRO A 200 11.24 -11.90 3.31
N GLY A 201 10.35 -12.83 3.05
CA GLY A 201 8.93 -12.65 3.36
C GLY A 201 8.15 -11.83 2.30
N TYR A 202 8.78 -11.50 1.16
CA TYR A 202 8.06 -10.88 0.03
C TYR A 202 6.89 -11.76 -0.43
N ILE A 203 5.78 -11.12 -0.72
CA ILE A 203 4.60 -11.71 -1.38
C ILE A 203 4.20 -10.84 -2.58
N GLY A 204 3.62 -11.42 -3.61
CA GLY A 204 3.05 -10.68 -4.73
C GLY A 204 1.70 -10.04 -4.41
N LEU A 205 1.30 -9.04 -5.21
CA LEU A 205 0.02 -8.33 -5.04
C LEU A 205 -1.19 -9.27 -4.96
N LEU A 206 -1.22 -10.30 -5.81
CA LEU A 206 -2.35 -11.23 -5.91
C LEU A 206 -2.17 -12.52 -5.08
N ASP A 207 -1.09 -12.61 -4.29
CA ASP A 207 -0.91 -13.74 -3.38
C ASP A 207 -1.92 -13.65 -2.25
N ARG A 208 -2.79 -14.66 -2.17
CA ARG A 208 -3.78 -14.74 -1.10
C ARG A 208 -3.11 -15.08 0.22
N PRO A 209 -3.45 -14.35 1.30
CA PRO A 209 -3.04 -14.77 2.63
C PRO A 209 -3.50 -16.20 2.90
N LYS A 210 -2.63 -17.01 3.53
CA LYS A 210 -3.04 -18.34 3.97
C LYS A 210 -4.18 -18.18 4.99
N SER A 211 -5.33 -18.81 4.69
CA SER A 211 -6.44 -18.87 5.66
C SER A 211 -5.94 -19.59 6.92
N LEU A 212 -6.34 -19.06 8.06
CA LEU A 212 -6.07 -19.66 9.37
C LEU A 212 -7.01 -20.81 9.62
#